data_aac4b325558ef7e3adf0dbd7c4bdbe39
#
_entry.id   aac4b325558ef7e3adf0dbd7c4bdbe39
#
_cell.length_a   1.000
_cell.length_b   1.000
_cell.length_c   1.000
_cell.angle_alpha   90.00
_cell.angle_beta   90.00
_cell.angle_gamma   90.00
#
_symmetry.space_group_name_H-M   'P 1'
#
loop_
_entity.id
_entity.type
_entity.pdbx_description
1 polymer ?
#
loop_
_entity_poly.entity_id
_entity_poly.type
_entity_poly.pdbx_seq_one_letter_code
_entity_poly.pdbx_strand_id
1 'polypeptide(L)'
;DGGVTITYKFDKGGITVPVTYKLEDDYLSASVKTSDIKETKTEQGIVTTQLTMLGSFGAGAPDEEGYFVIPDGSGALIRFNNGKETTKSYTARVYGRDITTVPTTKPAVTEKIYMPVYGIVKKDNAMTVIVDQGDGNVILNAAVAGQSLSSFNTCAFSFQLRGSDTFYMSGDYGNLTVFEDGAIKQPEVSVRYYPTANKDASYMDVANTYRSYLLEEGGVTAKAQADTTEMYLDLYGGCMKSRSILGIPITLKTSMTSFSEAKEIVSGLEAQGVNDMVVVYNNWTNEGISGKVDNKAKPSGTLGGSSDFNKLTSYLNEKDFDFYPSVYNVTFKSGNGYYTFLDTTIRISNSYSRQMFYNLSYGVQDTNKKTLSLLSPGTFSEVYGNLASNYSKAGLKGASLGSLTSTIWGDYGKQNMGRDDTKTTLQSCYRAVKESGLSLLADTCAAYAFPYADRISDVPLQSSGFDVFDEDVPFYQLVLHGIIPYSGTAINASADSHNAFLTSIATGCNPAYDMIYAEASDLKDTDLDSYYYSHYAFWTDTAAAAPEAAYIRSASDSLHSWLISSVMWGATGLSIFTSASSSPRVTLPLA
;
A
#
# COMPACT_ATOMS: atom_id res chain seq x y z
N ASP A 1 -12.04 -6.90 -36.80
CA ASP A 1 -11.56 -6.19 -35.61
C ASP A 1 -12.65 -5.62 -34.72
N GLY A 2 -13.72 -6.22 -34.39
CA GLY A 2 -14.80 -6.01 -33.39
C GLY A 2 -14.94 -4.70 -32.57
N GLY A 3 -14.32 -3.59 -32.96
CA GLY A 3 -14.29 -2.35 -32.19
C GLY A 3 -14.93 -1.16 -32.91
N VAL A 4 -15.37 -0.16 -32.13
CA VAL A 4 -15.93 1.12 -32.62
C VAL A 4 -15.20 2.28 -31.93
N THR A 5 -14.81 3.31 -32.70
CA THR A 5 -14.26 4.54 -32.14
C THR A 5 -15.31 5.65 -32.22
N ILE A 6 -15.67 6.20 -31.07
CA ILE A 6 -16.57 7.34 -30.94
C ILE A 6 -15.75 8.59 -30.62
N THR A 7 -15.90 9.63 -31.42
CA THR A 7 -15.19 10.89 -31.21
C THR A 7 -16.08 11.89 -30.48
N TYR A 8 -15.74 12.21 -29.24
CA TYR A 8 -16.41 13.20 -28.41
C TYR A 8 -15.81 14.58 -28.68
N LYS A 9 -16.66 15.57 -28.99
CA LYS A 9 -16.26 16.95 -29.24
C LYS A 9 -16.83 17.89 -28.20
N PHE A 10 -15.96 18.67 -27.59
CA PHE A 10 -16.29 19.69 -26.59
C PHE A 10 -16.01 21.08 -27.18
N ASP A 11 -16.94 21.60 -27.99
CA ASP A 11 -16.74 22.80 -28.81
C ASP A 11 -16.32 24.03 -28.00
N LYS A 12 -16.92 24.22 -26.80
CA LYS A 12 -16.57 25.33 -25.90
C LYS A 12 -15.10 25.26 -25.45
N GLY A 13 -14.61 24.06 -25.15
CA GLY A 13 -13.22 23.80 -24.75
C GLY A 13 -12.25 23.67 -25.92
N GLY A 14 -12.74 23.45 -27.13
CA GLY A 14 -11.90 23.13 -28.28
C GLY A 14 -11.17 21.79 -28.11
N ILE A 15 -11.77 20.85 -27.38
CA ILE A 15 -11.21 19.55 -27.05
C ILE A 15 -11.95 18.47 -27.85
N THR A 16 -11.20 17.53 -28.38
CA THR A 16 -11.73 16.36 -29.08
C THR A 16 -11.06 15.10 -28.53
N VAL A 17 -11.86 14.12 -28.11
CA VAL A 17 -11.37 12.87 -27.50
C VAL A 17 -11.97 11.69 -28.26
N PRO A 18 -11.17 10.94 -29.03
CA PRO A 18 -11.60 9.66 -29.61
C PRO A 18 -11.50 8.56 -28.55
N VAL A 19 -12.58 7.85 -28.30
CA VAL A 19 -12.65 6.71 -27.38
C VAL A 19 -12.93 5.46 -28.21
N THR A 20 -12.09 4.46 -28.08
CA THR A 20 -12.26 3.17 -28.75
C THR A 20 -12.90 2.18 -27.80
N TYR A 21 -14.01 1.62 -28.19
CA TYR A 21 -14.72 0.54 -27.51
C TYR A 21 -14.52 -0.76 -28.26
N LYS A 22 -14.15 -1.82 -27.55
CA LYS A 22 -13.93 -3.13 -28.13
C LYS A 22 -14.55 -4.20 -27.25
N LEU A 23 -15.38 -5.04 -27.84
CA LEU A 23 -15.96 -6.20 -27.17
C LEU A 23 -15.03 -7.39 -27.44
N GLU A 24 -14.51 -7.94 -26.39
CA GLU A 24 -13.76 -9.18 -26.35
C GLU A 24 -14.66 -10.33 -25.84
N ASP A 25 -14.13 -11.53 -25.72
CA ASP A 25 -14.94 -12.70 -25.38
C ASP A 25 -15.64 -12.57 -24.02
N ASP A 26 -14.98 -11.97 -23.02
CA ASP A 26 -15.46 -11.90 -21.64
C ASP A 26 -15.52 -10.49 -21.06
N TYR A 27 -15.05 -9.45 -21.80
CA TYR A 27 -15.09 -8.07 -21.33
C TYR A 27 -15.34 -7.05 -22.44
N LEU A 28 -15.83 -5.90 -22.03
CA LEU A 28 -15.84 -4.68 -22.84
C LEU A 28 -14.64 -3.81 -22.43
N SER A 29 -13.81 -3.43 -23.40
CA SER A 29 -12.76 -2.43 -23.15
C SER A 29 -13.18 -1.04 -23.65
N ALA A 30 -12.72 -0.01 -22.93
CA ALA A 30 -12.81 1.37 -23.36
C ALA A 30 -11.42 2.00 -23.21
N SER A 31 -10.85 2.49 -24.32
CA SER A 31 -9.49 3.03 -24.32
C SER A 31 -9.38 4.36 -25.05
N VAL A 32 -8.39 5.18 -24.65
CA VAL A 32 -8.03 6.44 -25.28
C VAL A 32 -6.52 6.50 -25.41
N LYS A 33 -6.02 6.58 -26.66
CA LYS A 33 -4.64 7.01 -26.92
C LYS A 33 -4.55 8.50 -26.71
N THR A 34 -3.76 8.93 -25.76
CA THR A 34 -3.71 10.34 -25.34
C THR A 34 -3.13 11.25 -26.42
N SER A 35 -2.26 10.72 -27.30
CA SER A 35 -1.77 11.41 -28.49
C SER A 35 -2.87 11.81 -29.47
N ASP A 36 -4.02 11.14 -29.45
CA ASP A 36 -5.14 11.40 -30.35
C ASP A 36 -6.11 12.46 -29.81
N ILE A 37 -5.93 12.87 -28.53
CA ILE A 37 -6.64 14.00 -27.93
C ILE A 37 -6.19 15.29 -28.61
N LYS A 38 -7.13 16.04 -29.17
CA LYS A 38 -6.85 17.33 -29.81
C LYS A 38 -7.31 18.46 -28.91
N GLU A 39 -6.39 19.38 -28.65
CA GLU A 39 -6.60 20.59 -27.85
C GLU A 39 -6.27 21.81 -28.72
N THR A 40 -7.26 22.62 -29.04
CA THR A 40 -7.11 23.75 -29.98
C THR A 40 -7.04 25.12 -29.30
N LYS A 41 -7.20 25.16 -27.97
CA LYS A 41 -7.22 26.39 -27.17
C LYS A 41 -6.19 26.40 -26.03
N THR A 42 -5.09 25.68 -26.21
CA THR A 42 -4.01 25.60 -25.21
C THR A 42 -3.38 26.95 -24.90
N GLU A 43 -3.24 27.83 -25.91
CA GLU A 43 -2.77 29.21 -25.73
C GLU A 43 -3.70 30.05 -24.84
N GLN A 44 -4.96 29.64 -24.69
CA GLN A 44 -5.93 30.27 -23.79
C GLN A 44 -5.96 29.61 -22.39
N GLY A 45 -5.03 28.68 -22.12
CA GLY A 45 -4.96 27.93 -20.87
C GLY A 45 -6.02 26.81 -20.75
N ILE A 46 -6.66 26.42 -21.86
CA ILE A 46 -7.66 25.34 -21.84
C ILE A 46 -7.01 24.04 -22.28
N VAL A 47 -6.89 23.12 -21.31
CA VAL A 47 -6.27 21.79 -21.51
C VAL A 47 -7.14 20.72 -20.87
N THR A 48 -6.96 19.48 -21.30
CA THR A 48 -7.63 18.32 -20.71
C THR A 48 -6.88 17.90 -19.46
N THR A 49 -7.48 18.06 -18.29
CA THR A 49 -6.88 17.70 -17.01
C THR A 49 -7.34 16.35 -16.49
N GLN A 50 -8.59 15.97 -16.80
CA GLN A 50 -9.20 14.75 -16.31
C GLN A 50 -10.14 14.16 -17.36
N LEU A 51 -10.21 12.82 -17.40
CA LEU A 51 -11.10 12.04 -18.26
C LEU A 51 -11.78 10.96 -17.42
N THR A 52 -13.13 11.01 -17.31
CA THR A 52 -13.90 9.95 -16.67
C THR A 52 -14.38 8.96 -17.74
N MET A 53 -14.04 7.69 -17.58
CA MET A 53 -14.43 6.63 -18.50
C MET A 53 -15.80 6.10 -18.11
N LEU A 54 -16.78 6.16 -19.05
CA LEU A 54 -18.12 5.58 -18.91
C LEU A 54 -18.76 5.83 -17.53
N GLY A 55 -18.78 7.08 -17.07
CA GLY A 55 -19.09 7.49 -15.70
C GLY A 55 -20.45 7.01 -15.13
N SER A 56 -21.34 6.54 -15.97
CA SER A 56 -22.66 6.00 -15.56
C SER A 56 -22.90 4.57 -16.07
N PHE A 57 -21.87 3.89 -16.58
CA PHE A 57 -22.03 2.51 -17.05
C PHE A 57 -22.23 1.57 -15.85
N GLY A 58 -23.31 0.79 -15.86
CA GLY A 58 -23.70 -0.07 -14.75
C GLY A 58 -24.31 0.68 -13.55
N ALA A 59 -24.60 1.98 -13.66
CA ALA A 59 -25.21 2.75 -12.58
C ALA A 59 -26.46 2.07 -12.01
N GLY A 60 -26.65 2.19 -10.68
CA GLY A 60 -27.83 1.69 -9.98
C GLY A 60 -28.98 2.71 -9.99
N ALA A 61 -30.20 2.26 -10.32
CA ALA A 61 -31.38 3.11 -10.29
C ALA A 61 -31.76 3.53 -8.85
N PRO A 62 -32.57 4.59 -8.67
CA PRO A 62 -32.97 5.05 -7.33
C PRO A 62 -33.74 4.05 -6.48
N ASP A 63 -34.32 3.02 -7.10
CA ASP A 63 -35.11 1.96 -6.48
C ASP A 63 -34.50 0.56 -6.65
N GLU A 64 -33.30 0.49 -7.21
CA GLU A 64 -32.58 -0.77 -7.45
C GLU A 64 -31.82 -1.23 -6.20
N GLU A 65 -31.87 -2.52 -5.92
CA GLU A 65 -31.04 -3.15 -4.90
C GLU A 65 -29.66 -3.50 -5.48
N GLY A 66 -28.62 -3.22 -4.72
CA GLY A 66 -27.25 -3.52 -5.09
C GLY A 66 -26.25 -2.73 -4.26
N TYR A 67 -24.97 -2.87 -4.60
CA TYR A 67 -23.90 -2.16 -3.93
C TYR A 67 -22.66 -2.04 -4.82
N PHE A 68 -21.80 -1.12 -4.47
CA PHE A 68 -20.43 -1.03 -4.99
C PHE A 68 -19.46 -1.74 -4.06
N VAL A 69 -18.48 -2.43 -4.63
CA VAL A 69 -17.31 -2.97 -3.95
C VAL A 69 -16.17 -1.98 -4.16
N ILE A 70 -15.71 -1.37 -3.08
CA ILE A 70 -14.65 -0.35 -3.08
C ILE A 70 -13.39 -0.95 -2.47
N PRO A 71 -12.25 -0.96 -3.16
CA PRO A 71 -11.00 -1.57 -2.69
C PRO A 71 -10.19 -0.60 -1.79
N ASP A 72 -10.86 0.08 -0.88
CA ASP A 72 -10.25 0.99 0.09
C ASP A 72 -9.72 0.18 1.28
N GLY A 73 -8.41 0.22 1.51
CA GLY A 73 -7.77 -0.63 2.51
C GLY A 73 -8.03 -2.10 2.24
N SER A 74 -8.63 -2.79 3.21
CA SER A 74 -9.10 -4.17 3.06
C SER A 74 -10.23 -4.28 2.04
N GLY A 75 -11.14 -3.33 2.05
CA GLY A 75 -12.30 -3.24 1.17
C GLY A 75 -13.56 -2.79 1.90
N ALA A 76 -14.47 -2.14 1.19
CA ALA A 76 -15.74 -1.66 1.73
C ALA A 76 -16.89 -1.82 0.74
N LEU A 77 -18.11 -1.83 1.25
CA LEU A 77 -19.34 -1.79 0.44
C LEU A 77 -20.03 -0.44 0.58
N ILE A 78 -20.57 0.05 -0.54
CA ILE A 78 -21.50 1.18 -0.57
C ILE A 78 -22.82 0.65 -1.17
N ARG A 79 -23.83 0.47 -0.33
CA ARG A 79 -25.15 0.00 -0.78
C ARG A 79 -25.86 1.10 -1.55
N PHE A 80 -26.60 0.72 -2.58
CA PHE A 80 -27.44 1.67 -3.31
C PHE A 80 -28.51 2.22 -2.37
N ASN A 81 -28.79 3.50 -2.53
CA ASN A 81 -29.88 4.17 -1.79
C ASN A 81 -29.81 3.97 -0.26
N ASN A 82 -28.59 4.01 0.30
CA ASN A 82 -28.31 3.72 1.72
C ASN A 82 -28.71 4.85 2.70
N GLY A 83 -29.38 5.92 2.22
CA GLY A 83 -29.79 7.05 3.05
C GLY A 83 -28.66 8.01 3.43
N LYS A 84 -27.50 7.90 2.79
CA LYS A 84 -26.30 8.73 3.08
C LYS A 84 -26.07 9.83 2.03
N GLU A 85 -27.11 10.28 1.35
CA GLU A 85 -27.05 11.31 0.31
C GLU A 85 -26.54 12.67 0.80
N THR A 86 -26.59 12.92 2.11
CA THR A 86 -26.08 14.15 2.74
C THR A 86 -24.59 14.07 3.12
N THR A 87 -24.00 12.88 3.08
CA THR A 87 -22.56 12.70 3.32
C THR A 87 -21.76 13.07 2.07
N LYS A 88 -20.45 13.12 2.19
CA LYS A 88 -19.57 13.29 1.02
C LYS A 88 -19.52 11.99 0.23
N SER A 89 -19.60 12.10 -1.10
CA SER A 89 -19.30 10.99 -1.98
C SER A 89 -17.85 10.50 -1.79
N TYR A 90 -17.63 9.22 -2.05
CA TYR A 90 -16.29 8.66 -2.01
C TYR A 90 -15.45 9.14 -3.19
N THR A 91 -14.26 9.60 -2.90
CA THR A 91 -13.26 9.96 -3.90
C THR A 91 -11.87 9.65 -3.36
N ALA A 92 -11.17 8.71 -3.98
CA ALA A 92 -9.81 8.35 -3.58
C ALA A 92 -8.95 8.02 -4.80
N ARG A 93 -7.67 8.33 -4.70
CA ARG A 93 -6.68 8.02 -5.73
C ARG A 93 -6.17 6.59 -5.55
N VAL A 94 -6.09 5.85 -6.65
CA VAL A 94 -5.40 4.55 -6.71
C VAL A 94 -3.92 4.74 -6.33
N TYR A 95 -3.40 3.85 -5.51
CA TYR A 95 -2.06 3.90 -4.91
C TYR A 95 -1.83 5.13 -4.00
N GLY A 96 -2.92 5.67 -3.46
CA GLY A 96 -2.89 6.76 -2.49
C GLY A 96 -2.59 8.14 -3.08
N ARG A 97 -2.62 9.15 -2.20
CA ARG A 97 -2.36 10.54 -2.58
C ARG A 97 -0.94 10.73 -3.12
N ASP A 98 -0.75 11.76 -3.94
CA ASP A 98 0.59 12.19 -4.29
C ASP A 98 1.28 12.82 -3.07
N ILE A 99 2.36 12.20 -2.61
CA ILE A 99 3.11 12.62 -1.42
C ILE A 99 4.06 13.79 -1.68
N THR A 100 4.17 14.26 -2.91
CA THR A 100 4.98 15.46 -3.22
C THR A 100 4.41 16.70 -2.54
N THR A 101 3.10 16.75 -2.29
CA THR A 101 2.41 17.81 -1.56
C THR A 101 2.07 17.34 -0.15
N VAL A 102 2.47 18.10 0.86
CA VAL A 102 2.26 17.78 2.26
C VAL A 102 1.13 18.62 2.83
N PRO A 103 0.04 18.02 3.33
CA PRO A 103 -1.06 18.73 3.96
C PRO A 103 -0.60 19.52 5.19
N THR A 104 -1.26 20.63 5.49
CA THR A 104 -1.00 21.43 6.71
C THR A 104 -1.42 20.73 7.99
N THR A 105 -2.40 19.83 7.88
CA THR A 105 -2.86 18.97 8.98
C THR A 105 -2.61 17.50 8.64
N LYS A 106 -2.35 16.68 9.67
CA LYS A 106 -2.18 15.24 9.51
C LYS A 106 -3.44 14.66 8.85
N PRO A 107 -3.32 13.93 7.74
CA PRO A 107 -4.46 13.25 7.15
C PRO A 107 -5.12 12.29 8.15
N ALA A 108 -6.43 12.32 8.26
CA ALA A 108 -7.18 11.39 9.09
C ALA A 108 -7.25 10.00 8.45
N VAL A 109 -7.31 9.95 7.12
CA VAL A 109 -7.36 8.72 6.33
C VAL A 109 -5.95 8.21 6.11
N THR A 110 -5.68 6.99 6.51
CA THR A 110 -4.37 6.33 6.38
C THR A 110 -4.38 5.24 5.32
N GLU A 111 -5.54 4.58 5.11
CA GLU A 111 -5.69 3.52 4.11
C GLU A 111 -5.68 4.08 2.69
N LYS A 112 -5.40 3.20 1.71
CA LYS A 112 -5.29 3.53 0.28
C LYS A 112 -6.10 2.54 -0.54
N ILE A 113 -6.35 2.90 -1.79
CA ILE A 113 -6.71 1.93 -2.83
C ILE A 113 -5.42 1.25 -3.29
N TYR A 114 -5.26 -0.04 -3.01
CA TYR A 114 -4.07 -0.82 -3.39
C TYR A 114 -4.24 -1.53 -4.74
N MET A 115 -5.46 -1.66 -5.22
CA MET A 115 -5.80 -2.39 -6.43
C MET A 115 -6.66 -1.52 -7.36
N PRO A 116 -6.33 -1.40 -8.66
CA PRO A 116 -7.06 -0.56 -9.61
C PRO A 116 -8.32 -1.26 -10.14
N VAL A 117 -9.21 -1.65 -9.23
CA VAL A 117 -10.44 -2.40 -9.50
C VAL A 117 -11.59 -1.85 -8.67
N TYR A 118 -12.82 -1.97 -9.14
CA TYR A 118 -14.03 -1.86 -8.32
C TYR A 118 -15.11 -2.82 -8.83
N GLY A 119 -16.11 -3.06 -8.01
CA GLY A 119 -17.25 -3.90 -8.37
C GLY A 119 -18.57 -3.16 -8.34
N ILE A 120 -19.50 -3.59 -9.19
CA ILE A 120 -20.93 -3.25 -9.12
C ILE A 120 -21.66 -4.56 -8.98
N VAL A 121 -22.38 -4.76 -7.89
CA VAL A 121 -23.12 -5.99 -7.64
C VAL A 121 -24.61 -5.66 -7.57
N LYS A 122 -25.39 -6.38 -8.34
CA LYS A 122 -26.85 -6.36 -8.38
C LYS A 122 -27.36 -7.78 -8.15
N LYS A 123 -28.65 -7.94 -7.93
CA LYS A 123 -29.26 -9.21 -7.52
C LYS A 123 -28.75 -10.46 -8.27
N ASP A 124 -28.75 -10.40 -9.60
CA ASP A 124 -28.47 -11.57 -10.45
C ASP A 124 -27.22 -11.37 -11.34
N ASN A 125 -26.43 -10.34 -11.08
CA ASN A 125 -25.22 -10.05 -11.84
C ASN A 125 -24.22 -9.19 -11.07
N ALA A 126 -22.96 -9.34 -11.41
CA ALA A 126 -21.89 -8.47 -10.99
C ALA A 126 -21.17 -7.90 -12.21
N MET A 127 -20.53 -6.77 -12.05
CA MET A 127 -19.60 -6.22 -13.02
C MET A 127 -18.31 -5.85 -12.31
N THR A 128 -17.21 -6.47 -12.71
CA THR A 128 -15.87 -6.11 -12.24
C THR A 128 -15.25 -5.13 -13.22
N VAL A 129 -14.75 -4.01 -12.73
CA VAL A 129 -14.17 -2.95 -13.55
C VAL A 129 -12.71 -2.78 -13.18
N ILE A 130 -11.81 -2.96 -14.15
CA ILE A 130 -10.36 -3.00 -13.93
C ILE A 130 -9.71 -1.93 -14.80
N VAL A 131 -8.81 -1.12 -14.22
CA VAL A 131 -7.93 -0.24 -15.01
C VAL A 131 -6.82 -1.08 -15.62
N ASP A 132 -6.75 -1.08 -16.94
CA ASP A 132 -5.76 -1.85 -17.70
C ASP A 132 -4.49 -1.01 -18.01
N GLN A 133 -4.66 0.28 -18.36
CA GLN A 133 -3.56 1.20 -18.62
C GLN A 133 -3.79 2.55 -17.91
N GLY A 134 -2.70 3.13 -17.38
CA GLY A 134 -2.72 4.46 -16.76
C GLY A 134 -3.15 4.47 -15.28
N ASP A 135 -3.06 3.36 -14.59
CA ASP A 135 -3.50 3.15 -13.21
C ASP A 135 -2.76 4.00 -12.16
N GLY A 136 -1.55 4.49 -12.46
CA GLY A 136 -0.78 5.37 -11.57
C GLY A 136 -1.43 6.73 -11.31
N ASN A 137 -2.33 7.18 -12.19
CA ASN A 137 -3.00 8.48 -12.09
C ASN A 137 -4.54 8.39 -12.14
N VAL A 138 -5.10 7.37 -11.54
CA VAL A 138 -6.55 7.14 -11.52
C VAL A 138 -7.16 7.52 -10.17
N ILE A 139 -8.34 8.07 -10.24
CA ILE A 139 -9.20 8.41 -9.10
C ILE A 139 -10.47 7.57 -9.21
N LEU A 140 -10.81 6.84 -8.18
CA LEU A 140 -12.10 6.16 -8.05
C LEU A 140 -13.10 7.12 -7.42
N ASN A 141 -14.24 7.29 -8.06
CA ASN A 141 -15.35 8.10 -7.57
C ASN A 141 -16.57 7.22 -7.42
N ALA A 142 -17.19 7.22 -6.24
CA ALA A 142 -18.46 6.52 -6.00
C ALA A 142 -19.42 7.46 -5.26
N ALA A 143 -20.67 7.49 -5.71
CA ALA A 143 -21.72 8.32 -5.14
C ALA A 143 -23.04 7.56 -5.13
N VAL A 144 -23.77 7.66 -4.01
CA VAL A 144 -25.15 7.20 -3.96
C VAL A 144 -26.08 8.23 -4.60
N ALA A 145 -27.27 7.81 -4.99
CA ALA A 145 -28.28 8.67 -5.59
C ALA A 145 -28.54 9.91 -4.71
N GLY A 146 -28.49 11.08 -5.30
CA GLY A 146 -28.70 12.36 -4.60
C GLY A 146 -27.47 13.04 -4.04
N GLN A 147 -26.31 12.36 -3.89
CA GLN A 147 -25.06 13.01 -3.45
C GLN A 147 -24.44 13.94 -4.49
N SER A 148 -24.73 13.72 -5.75
CA SER A 148 -24.30 14.54 -6.88
C SER A 148 -25.51 15.09 -7.62
N LEU A 149 -25.31 15.70 -8.78
CA LEU A 149 -26.40 16.09 -9.66
C LEU A 149 -27.12 14.89 -10.32
N SER A 150 -26.64 13.67 -10.07
CA SER A 150 -27.24 12.44 -10.58
C SER A 150 -28.25 11.86 -9.58
N SER A 151 -29.39 11.41 -10.08
CA SER A 151 -30.33 10.60 -9.31
C SER A 151 -30.00 9.11 -9.29
N PHE A 152 -28.87 8.71 -9.90
CA PHE A 152 -28.39 7.34 -9.95
C PHE A 152 -27.23 7.11 -8.99
N ASN A 153 -27.11 5.90 -8.48
CA ASN A 153 -25.90 5.43 -7.80
C ASN A 153 -24.81 5.18 -8.84
N THR A 154 -23.67 5.83 -8.72
CA THR A 154 -22.59 5.79 -9.73
C THR A 154 -21.25 5.42 -9.13
N CYS A 155 -20.48 4.63 -9.87
CA CYS A 155 -19.09 4.36 -9.55
C CYS A 155 -18.27 4.34 -10.85
N ALA A 156 -17.14 5.08 -10.89
CA ALA A 156 -16.33 5.17 -12.09
C ALA A 156 -14.90 5.60 -11.82
N PHE A 157 -14.00 5.20 -12.70
CA PHE A 157 -12.63 5.70 -12.74
C PHE A 157 -12.50 6.99 -13.55
N SER A 158 -11.76 7.94 -12.99
CA SER A 158 -11.36 9.17 -13.64
C SER A 158 -9.84 9.23 -13.73
N PHE A 159 -9.31 9.33 -14.94
CA PHE A 159 -7.89 9.47 -15.21
C PHE A 159 -7.48 10.93 -15.08
N GLN A 160 -6.53 11.22 -14.22
CA GLN A 160 -5.90 12.54 -14.15
C GLN A 160 -4.79 12.59 -15.20
N LEU A 161 -5.07 13.23 -16.33
CA LEU A 161 -4.16 13.34 -17.47
C LEU A 161 -3.08 14.39 -17.27
N ARG A 162 -3.37 15.43 -16.47
CA ARG A 162 -2.40 16.42 -16.01
C ARG A 162 -2.57 16.65 -14.52
N GLY A 163 -1.46 16.61 -13.79
CA GLY A 163 -1.41 16.97 -12.38
C GLY A 163 -1.62 18.46 -12.14
N SER A 164 -1.96 18.81 -10.92
CA SER A 164 -2.01 20.21 -10.48
C SER A 164 -1.35 20.39 -9.14
N ASP A 165 -0.85 21.60 -8.88
CA ASP A 165 -0.23 21.97 -7.62
C ASP A 165 -0.58 23.42 -7.30
N THR A 166 -0.32 23.85 -6.07
CA THR A 166 -0.52 25.21 -5.62
C THR A 166 0.82 25.95 -5.58
N PHE A 167 0.90 27.01 -6.34
CA PHE A 167 1.99 27.97 -6.26
C PHE A 167 1.60 29.11 -5.32
N TYR A 168 2.36 29.30 -4.24
CA TYR A 168 2.12 30.34 -3.25
C TYR A 168 2.79 31.64 -3.69
N MET A 169 1.99 32.63 -4.01
CA MET A 169 2.46 33.97 -4.33
C MET A 169 2.54 34.83 -3.07
N SER A 170 3.61 35.59 -2.92
CA SER A 170 3.74 36.51 -1.77
C SER A 170 2.82 37.72 -1.89
N GLY A 171 2.36 38.25 -0.75
CA GLY A 171 1.52 39.42 -0.67
C GLY A 171 0.05 39.14 -0.98
N ASP A 172 -0.64 40.15 -1.52
CA ASP A 172 -2.09 40.12 -1.77
C ASP A 172 -2.52 39.26 -2.99
N TYR A 173 -1.57 38.67 -3.68
CA TYR A 173 -1.85 37.89 -4.90
C TYR A 173 -2.43 36.50 -4.64
N GLY A 174 -2.38 36.01 -3.40
CA GLY A 174 -2.96 34.72 -3.01
C GLY A 174 -2.25 33.51 -3.60
N ASN A 175 -3.00 32.45 -3.80
CA ASN A 175 -2.51 31.17 -4.30
C ASN A 175 -2.95 30.97 -5.76
N LEU A 176 -2.03 30.50 -6.60
CA LEU A 176 -2.29 30.15 -7.99
C LEU A 176 -2.25 28.63 -8.15
N THR A 177 -3.31 28.04 -8.73
CA THR A 177 -3.26 26.65 -9.18
C THR A 177 -2.48 26.57 -10.48
N VAL A 178 -1.40 25.81 -10.47
CA VAL A 178 -0.59 25.51 -11.65
C VAL A 178 -0.83 24.06 -12.08
N PHE A 179 -0.83 23.83 -13.38
CA PHE A 179 -1.01 22.50 -13.97
C PHE A 179 0.31 22.02 -14.56
N GLU A 180 0.42 20.72 -14.68
CA GLU A 180 1.50 20.07 -15.40
C GLU A 180 1.52 20.53 -16.86
N ASP A 181 2.71 20.95 -17.32
CA ASP A 181 2.93 21.52 -18.63
C ASP A 181 3.22 20.46 -19.68
N GLY A 182 2.96 20.80 -20.95
CA GLY A 182 3.32 19.99 -22.10
C GLY A 182 2.32 18.89 -22.46
N ALA A 183 2.82 17.84 -23.11
CA ALA A 183 2.02 16.70 -23.53
C ALA A 183 1.58 15.84 -22.34
N ILE A 184 0.44 15.16 -22.50
CA ILE A 184 -0.02 14.15 -21.55
C ILE A 184 1.01 13.02 -21.51
N LYS A 185 1.46 12.64 -20.32
CA LYS A 185 2.55 11.66 -20.15
C LYS A 185 2.10 10.21 -20.34
N GLN A 186 0.89 9.88 -19.91
CA GLN A 186 0.34 8.54 -20.16
C GLN A 186 0.08 8.35 -21.65
N PRO A 187 0.68 7.35 -22.31
CA PRO A 187 0.46 7.13 -23.75
C PRO A 187 -0.96 6.64 -24.06
N GLU A 188 -1.52 5.87 -23.15
CA GLU A 188 -2.88 5.33 -23.25
C GLU A 188 -3.51 5.23 -21.86
N VAL A 189 -4.82 5.36 -21.81
CA VAL A 189 -5.65 5.07 -20.62
C VAL A 189 -6.76 4.13 -21.02
N SER A 190 -6.97 3.06 -20.26
CA SER A 190 -7.99 2.06 -20.58
C SER A 190 -8.61 1.40 -19.37
N VAL A 191 -9.86 0.99 -19.53
CA VAL A 191 -10.65 0.27 -18.52
C VAL A 191 -11.31 -0.93 -19.17
N ARG A 192 -11.33 -2.06 -18.47
CA ARG A 192 -12.06 -3.27 -18.85
C ARG A 192 -13.23 -3.50 -17.92
N TYR A 193 -14.36 -3.88 -18.49
CA TYR A 193 -15.63 -4.15 -17.83
C TYR A 193 -15.99 -5.61 -18.03
N TYR A 194 -15.92 -6.42 -16.96
CA TYR A 194 -16.20 -7.85 -16.96
C TYR A 194 -17.59 -8.10 -16.36
N PRO A 195 -18.63 -8.35 -17.18
CA PRO A 195 -19.93 -8.73 -16.67
C PRO A 195 -19.95 -10.20 -16.24
N THR A 196 -20.49 -10.47 -15.07
CA THR A 196 -20.67 -11.83 -14.53
C THR A 196 -22.15 -12.05 -14.24
N ALA A 197 -22.76 -13.04 -14.89
CA ALA A 197 -24.11 -13.49 -14.59
C ALA A 197 -24.05 -14.58 -13.52
N ASN A 198 -24.60 -14.29 -12.33
CA ASN A 198 -24.66 -15.23 -11.22
C ASN A 198 -25.93 -14.94 -10.42
N LYS A 199 -26.76 -15.95 -10.21
CA LYS A 199 -28.06 -15.80 -9.54
C LYS A 199 -27.98 -15.21 -8.13
N ASP A 200 -26.86 -15.47 -7.44
CA ASP A 200 -26.59 -14.96 -6.10
C ASP A 200 -25.28 -14.14 -6.13
N ALA A 201 -25.21 -13.17 -7.07
CA ALA A 201 -24.02 -12.36 -7.29
C ALA A 201 -23.57 -11.63 -6.01
N SER A 202 -22.27 -11.62 -5.78
CA SER A 202 -21.69 -11.03 -4.58
C SER A 202 -20.31 -10.41 -4.85
N TYR A 203 -19.73 -9.77 -3.84
CA TYR A 203 -18.36 -9.26 -3.92
C TYR A 203 -17.31 -10.37 -4.16
N MET A 204 -17.68 -11.64 -3.91
CA MET A 204 -16.83 -12.79 -4.23
C MET A 204 -16.64 -12.95 -5.73
N ASP A 205 -17.66 -12.68 -6.54
CA ASP A 205 -17.56 -12.73 -8.02
C ASP A 205 -16.58 -11.66 -8.51
N VAL A 206 -16.63 -10.46 -7.90
CA VAL A 206 -15.68 -9.38 -8.20
C VAL A 206 -14.26 -9.78 -7.83
N ALA A 207 -14.06 -10.36 -6.63
CA ALA A 207 -12.75 -10.81 -6.17
C ALA A 207 -12.20 -11.93 -7.07
N ASN A 208 -13.02 -12.91 -7.43
CA ASN A 208 -12.62 -14.03 -8.29
C ASN A 208 -12.26 -13.58 -9.71
N THR A 209 -13.04 -12.67 -10.30
CA THR A 209 -12.73 -12.09 -11.62
C THR A 209 -11.39 -11.36 -11.58
N TYR A 210 -11.13 -10.56 -10.54
CA TYR A 210 -9.86 -9.85 -10.42
C TYR A 210 -8.68 -10.80 -10.15
N ARG A 211 -8.89 -11.88 -9.37
CA ARG A 211 -7.88 -12.96 -9.19
C ARG A 211 -7.50 -13.60 -10.52
N SER A 212 -8.50 -13.97 -11.33
CA SER A 212 -8.26 -14.56 -12.67
C SER A 212 -7.45 -13.60 -13.53
N TYR A 213 -7.86 -12.32 -13.58
CA TYR A 213 -7.11 -11.29 -14.30
C TYR A 213 -5.64 -11.19 -13.83
N LEU A 214 -5.39 -11.18 -12.52
CA LEU A 214 -4.02 -11.10 -11.99
C LEU A 214 -3.16 -12.30 -12.38
N LEU A 215 -3.72 -13.50 -12.38
CA LEU A 215 -3.02 -14.75 -12.68
C LEU A 215 -2.81 -14.96 -14.19
N GLU A 216 -3.76 -14.55 -15.01
CA GLU A 216 -3.75 -14.79 -16.46
C GLU A 216 -3.06 -13.67 -17.23
N GLU A 217 -3.26 -12.40 -16.83
CA GLU A 217 -2.80 -11.23 -17.55
C GLU A 217 -1.94 -10.29 -16.69
N GLY A 218 -2.20 -10.20 -15.39
CA GLY A 218 -1.50 -9.30 -14.45
C GLY A 218 -0.08 -9.74 -14.12
N GLY A 219 0.40 -10.85 -14.66
CA GLY A 219 1.77 -11.36 -14.47
C GLY A 219 2.05 -11.89 -13.07
N VAL A 220 1.03 -12.09 -12.25
CA VAL A 220 1.17 -12.65 -10.90
C VAL A 220 1.27 -14.17 -11.00
N THR A 221 2.27 -14.74 -10.32
CA THR A 221 2.43 -16.19 -10.21
C THR A 221 2.18 -16.60 -8.77
N ALA A 222 1.33 -17.60 -8.56
CA ALA A 222 1.08 -18.12 -7.22
C ALA A 222 2.39 -18.63 -6.60
N LYS A 223 2.66 -18.19 -5.38
CA LYS A 223 3.84 -18.58 -4.60
C LYS A 223 3.53 -19.85 -3.80
N ALA A 224 4.59 -20.58 -3.46
CA ALA A 224 4.45 -21.67 -2.52
C ALA A 224 3.90 -21.14 -1.19
N GLN A 225 2.92 -21.82 -0.65
CA GLN A 225 2.41 -21.56 0.68
C GLN A 225 3.17 -22.45 1.67
N ALA A 226 3.49 -21.93 2.85
CA ALA A 226 4.08 -22.76 3.89
C ALA A 226 3.07 -23.79 4.40
N ASP A 227 3.55 -24.99 4.73
CA ASP A 227 2.72 -26.03 5.34
C ASP A 227 2.38 -25.71 6.82
N THR A 228 3.09 -24.77 7.40
CA THR A 228 2.94 -24.30 8.79
C THR A 228 2.63 -22.81 8.84
N THR A 229 2.09 -22.34 9.97
CA THR A 229 1.89 -20.92 10.19
C THR A 229 3.24 -20.23 10.39
N GLU A 230 3.52 -19.24 9.57
CA GLU A 230 4.70 -18.41 9.66
C GLU A 230 4.42 -17.22 10.57
N MET A 231 5.32 -16.93 11.51
CA MET A 231 5.25 -15.73 12.32
C MET A 231 6.09 -14.63 11.67
N TYR A 232 5.46 -13.52 11.34
CA TYR A 232 6.16 -12.33 10.85
C TYR A 232 6.65 -11.49 12.03
N LEU A 233 7.92 -11.16 12.02
CA LEU A 233 8.59 -10.46 13.09
C LEU A 233 9.35 -9.25 12.54
N ASP A 234 8.83 -8.05 12.83
CA ASP A 234 9.50 -6.80 12.54
C ASP A 234 10.39 -6.37 13.69
N LEU A 235 11.71 -6.31 13.44
CA LEU A 235 12.71 -5.86 14.39
C LEU A 235 13.19 -4.45 14.02
N TYR A 236 13.32 -3.57 15.00
CA TYR A 236 13.85 -2.23 14.83
C TYR A 236 15.24 -2.14 15.43
N GLY A 237 16.26 -1.99 14.57
CA GLY A 237 17.67 -2.00 14.93
C GLY A 237 18.11 -0.74 15.65
N GLY A 238 18.37 0.33 14.90
CA GLY A 238 18.86 1.58 15.45
C GLY A 238 18.00 2.79 15.13
N CYS A 239 18.15 3.82 15.93
CA CYS A 239 17.50 5.11 15.74
C CYS A 239 18.44 6.27 16.10
N MET A 240 18.01 7.49 15.75
CA MET A 240 18.65 8.72 16.18
C MET A 240 17.96 9.20 17.45
N LYS A 241 18.68 9.30 18.57
CA LYS A 241 18.16 9.77 19.87
C LYS A 241 18.78 11.09 20.26
N SER A 242 17.98 12.07 20.59
CA SER A 242 18.43 13.36 21.11
C SER A 242 18.69 13.26 22.61
N ARG A 243 19.90 13.64 23.03
CA ARG A 243 20.30 13.68 24.44
C ARG A 243 20.95 15.03 24.75
N SER A 244 20.71 15.54 25.95
CA SER A 244 21.43 16.72 26.43
C SER A 244 22.72 16.30 27.14
N ILE A 245 23.86 16.73 26.61
CA ILE A 245 25.16 16.52 27.25
C ILE A 245 25.69 17.90 27.66
N LEU A 246 25.85 18.12 28.95
CA LEU A 246 26.26 19.42 29.53
C LEU A 246 25.39 20.59 29.03
N GLY A 247 24.07 20.38 28.87
CA GLY A 247 23.14 21.40 28.38
C GLY A 247 23.12 21.58 26.85
N ILE A 248 23.96 20.87 26.11
CA ILE A 248 24.02 20.93 24.64
C ILE A 248 23.22 19.76 24.07
N PRO A 249 22.20 20.00 23.22
CA PRO A 249 21.45 18.93 22.57
C PRO A 249 22.33 18.26 21.50
N ILE A 250 22.61 16.97 21.66
CA ILE A 250 23.36 16.14 20.72
C ILE A 250 22.49 14.97 20.29
N THR A 251 22.45 14.72 18.98
CA THR A 251 21.73 13.56 18.43
C THR A 251 22.71 12.45 18.10
N LEU A 252 22.52 11.28 18.71
CA LEU A 252 23.41 10.13 18.61
C LEU A 252 22.65 8.94 18.04
N LYS A 253 23.39 8.05 17.32
CA LYS A 253 22.90 6.74 16.95
C LYS A 253 22.77 5.89 18.21
N THR A 254 21.62 5.27 18.39
CA THR A 254 21.31 4.43 19.55
C THR A 254 20.74 3.10 19.07
N SER A 255 21.17 1.99 19.69
CA SER A 255 20.59 0.68 19.45
C SER A 255 19.27 0.55 20.18
N MET A 256 18.24 0.03 19.49
CA MET A 256 17.00 -0.46 20.08
C MET A 256 17.00 -1.99 20.11
N THR A 257 17.56 -2.62 19.09
CA THR A 257 17.84 -4.06 19.03
C THR A 257 19.16 -4.24 18.28
N SER A 258 20.20 -4.72 18.94
CA SER A 258 21.45 -5.09 18.29
C SER A 258 21.32 -6.44 17.55
N PHE A 259 22.30 -6.80 16.72
CA PHE A 259 22.27 -8.09 16.00
C PHE A 259 22.33 -9.30 16.95
N SER A 260 23.02 -9.18 18.09
CA SER A 260 23.04 -10.22 19.12
C SER A 260 21.71 -10.34 19.85
N GLU A 261 21.07 -9.22 20.16
CA GLU A 261 19.75 -9.17 20.78
C GLU A 261 18.65 -9.67 19.83
N ALA A 262 18.72 -9.33 18.53
CA ALA A 262 17.85 -9.88 17.51
C ALA A 262 17.92 -11.42 17.46
N LYS A 263 19.14 -11.97 17.52
CA LYS A 263 19.33 -13.43 17.62
C LYS A 263 18.73 -13.99 18.91
N GLU A 264 18.85 -13.29 20.04
CA GLU A 264 18.27 -13.70 21.31
C GLU A 264 16.73 -13.73 21.24
N ILE A 265 16.10 -12.70 20.66
CA ILE A 265 14.64 -12.68 20.45
C ILE A 265 14.20 -13.90 19.63
N VAL A 266 14.82 -14.12 18.45
CA VAL A 266 14.43 -15.20 17.54
C VAL A 266 14.64 -16.57 18.19
N SER A 267 15.79 -16.78 18.87
CA SER A 267 16.04 -18.04 19.56
C SER A 267 15.13 -18.26 20.77
N GLY A 268 14.71 -17.18 21.45
CA GLY A 268 13.74 -17.23 22.52
C GLY A 268 12.35 -17.65 22.04
N LEU A 269 11.91 -17.14 20.89
CA LEU A 269 10.67 -17.54 20.25
C LEU A 269 10.71 -19.00 19.77
N GLU A 270 11.82 -19.41 19.14
CA GLU A 270 12.04 -20.82 18.75
C GLU A 270 11.94 -21.76 19.97
N ALA A 271 12.60 -21.40 21.07
CA ALA A 271 12.54 -22.19 22.31
C ALA A 271 11.13 -22.32 22.91
N GLN A 272 10.23 -21.42 22.55
CA GLN A 272 8.80 -21.46 22.94
C GLN A 272 7.91 -22.16 21.90
N GLY A 273 8.49 -22.71 20.82
CA GLY A 273 7.76 -23.49 19.84
C GLY A 273 7.37 -22.76 18.57
N VAL A 274 7.85 -21.53 18.33
CA VAL A 274 7.70 -20.84 17.05
C VAL A 274 8.75 -21.38 16.10
N ASN A 275 8.36 -22.28 15.20
CA ASN A 275 9.28 -23.04 14.36
C ASN A 275 9.41 -22.48 12.94
N ASP A 276 8.63 -21.47 12.57
CA ASP A 276 8.66 -20.86 11.25
C ASP A 276 8.51 -19.34 11.36
N MET A 277 9.51 -18.61 10.90
CA MET A 277 9.58 -17.17 11.08
C MET A 277 10.03 -16.44 9.82
N VAL A 278 9.37 -15.32 9.56
CA VAL A 278 9.73 -14.32 8.57
C VAL A 278 10.24 -13.10 9.31
N VAL A 279 11.54 -12.87 9.30
CA VAL A 279 12.18 -11.80 10.07
C VAL A 279 12.49 -10.60 9.18
N VAL A 280 11.87 -9.48 9.45
CA VAL A 280 12.18 -8.18 8.85
C VAL A 280 13.06 -7.39 9.81
N TYR A 281 14.14 -6.79 9.32
CA TYR A 281 15.02 -6.03 10.19
C TYR A 281 15.22 -4.61 9.66
N ASN A 282 14.59 -3.67 10.33
CA ASN A 282 14.57 -2.27 9.96
C ASN A 282 15.73 -1.49 10.56
N ASN A 283 16.21 -0.43 9.90
CA ASN A 283 17.25 0.48 10.37
C ASN A 283 18.55 -0.26 10.83
N TRP A 284 19.00 -1.24 10.06
CA TRP A 284 20.13 -2.09 10.40
C TRP A 284 21.49 -1.55 9.93
N THR A 285 21.50 -0.55 9.05
CA THR A 285 22.72 0.07 8.50
C THR A 285 23.02 1.43 9.13
N ASN A 286 24.25 1.91 8.94
CA ASN A 286 24.61 3.27 9.37
C ASN A 286 23.86 4.35 8.61
N GLU A 287 23.60 4.14 7.33
CA GLU A 287 22.89 5.04 6.45
C GLU A 287 21.41 5.10 6.84
N GLY A 288 20.75 3.94 7.00
CA GLY A 288 19.36 3.82 7.43
C GLY A 288 19.11 4.51 8.77
N ILE A 289 19.90 4.20 9.81
CA ILE A 289 19.80 4.86 11.12
C ILE A 289 19.94 6.39 11.01
N SER A 290 20.79 6.87 10.10
CA SER A 290 21.04 8.31 9.92
C SER A 290 20.00 9.00 9.03
N GLY A 291 19.05 8.27 8.44
CA GLY A 291 18.10 8.76 7.47
C GLY A 291 18.75 9.22 6.15
N LYS A 292 19.84 8.58 5.74
CA LYS A 292 20.51 8.77 4.45
C LYS A 292 20.06 7.69 3.48
N VAL A 293 20.22 7.92 2.18
CA VAL A 293 19.97 6.89 1.18
C VAL A 293 20.83 5.65 1.47
N ASP A 294 20.18 4.52 1.62
CA ASP A 294 20.79 3.24 1.95
C ASP A 294 20.83 2.32 0.72
N ASN A 295 22.01 2.02 0.25
CA ASN A 295 22.25 1.20 -0.93
C ASN A 295 23.51 0.31 -0.81
N LYS A 296 24.10 0.20 0.41
CA LYS A 296 25.44 -0.41 0.59
C LYS A 296 25.45 -1.73 1.34
N ALA A 297 24.35 -2.17 1.92
CA ALA A 297 24.28 -3.39 2.73
C ALA A 297 25.39 -3.45 3.81
N LYS A 298 25.68 -2.32 4.48
CA LYS A 298 26.76 -2.23 5.47
C LYS A 298 26.19 -2.22 6.89
N PRO A 299 26.31 -3.34 7.65
CA PRO A 299 25.81 -3.42 9.01
C PRO A 299 26.38 -2.32 9.91
N SER A 300 25.52 -1.72 10.76
CA SER A 300 25.92 -0.63 11.64
C SER A 300 26.81 -1.13 12.78
N GLY A 301 27.92 -0.41 13.02
CA GLY A 301 28.76 -0.64 14.19
C GLY A 301 28.03 -0.41 15.52
N THR A 302 27.01 0.47 15.54
CA THR A 302 26.15 0.69 16.71
C THR A 302 25.37 -0.57 17.11
N LEU A 303 25.11 -1.48 16.17
CA LEU A 303 24.35 -2.71 16.36
C LEU A 303 25.25 -3.97 16.51
N GLY A 304 26.58 -3.82 16.58
CA GLY A 304 27.53 -4.92 16.66
C GLY A 304 28.35 -5.16 15.39
N GLY A 305 28.07 -4.41 14.31
CA GLY A 305 28.84 -4.47 13.07
C GLY A 305 28.71 -5.79 12.31
N SER A 306 29.58 -5.98 11.30
CA SER A 306 29.49 -7.13 10.40
C SER A 306 29.70 -8.48 11.09
N SER A 307 30.48 -8.55 12.18
CA SER A 307 30.71 -9.81 12.90
C SER A 307 29.41 -10.36 13.49
N ASP A 308 28.66 -9.54 14.20
CA ASP A 308 27.43 -9.97 14.86
C ASP A 308 26.27 -10.11 13.87
N PHE A 309 26.25 -9.29 12.81
CA PHE A 309 25.34 -9.46 11.69
C PHE A 309 25.52 -10.83 11.01
N ASN A 310 26.76 -11.25 10.74
CA ASN A 310 27.04 -12.56 10.16
C ASN A 310 26.63 -13.72 11.07
N LYS A 311 26.75 -13.56 12.40
CA LYS A 311 26.26 -14.58 13.36
C LYS A 311 24.73 -14.68 13.34
N LEU A 312 24.02 -13.55 13.24
CA LEU A 312 22.57 -13.53 13.10
C LEU A 312 22.13 -14.20 11.79
N THR A 313 22.68 -13.77 10.66
CA THR A 313 22.33 -14.33 9.34
C THR A 313 22.66 -15.81 9.22
N SER A 314 23.78 -16.25 9.78
CA SER A 314 24.14 -17.67 9.81
C SER A 314 23.13 -18.49 10.62
N TYR A 315 22.72 -17.97 11.77
CA TYR A 315 21.72 -18.63 12.62
C TYR A 315 20.37 -18.73 11.92
N LEU A 316 19.87 -17.63 11.31
CA LEU A 316 18.62 -17.63 10.57
C LEU A 316 18.65 -18.61 9.39
N ASN A 317 19.75 -18.65 8.65
CA ASN A 317 19.94 -19.59 7.55
C ASN A 317 20.02 -21.07 8.02
N GLU A 318 20.64 -21.34 9.18
CA GLU A 318 20.71 -22.69 9.77
C GLU A 318 19.32 -23.21 10.16
N LYS A 319 18.43 -22.30 10.59
CA LYS A 319 17.05 -22.61 10.99
C LYS A 319 16.06 -22.56 9.83
N ASP A 320 16.51 -22.21 8.64
CA ASP A 320 15.68 -21.98 7.45
C ASP A 320 14.61 -20.89 7.64
N PHE A 321 14.90 -19.89 8.50
CA PHE A 321 14.05 -18.74 8.70
C PHE A 321 14.28 -17.71 7.61
N ASP A 322 13.21 -17.18 7.05
CA ASP A 322 13.29 -16.13 6.04
C ASP A 322 13.74 -14.80 6.64
N PHE A 323 14.70 -14.15 5.98
CA PHE A 323 15.30 -12.90 6.47
C PHE A 323 15.27 -11.80 5.42
N TYR A 324 14.64 -10.68 5.76
CA TYR A 324 14.45 -9.51 4.90
C TYR A 324 15.01 -8.23 5.56
N PRO A 325 16.30 -7.95 5.44
CA PRO A 325 16.82 -6.66 5.86
C PRO A 325 16.18 -5.55 5.05
N SER A 326 15.54 -4.61 5.75
CA SER A 326 14.72 -3.57 5.14
C SER A 326 15.50 -2.27 4.92
N VAL A 327 15.20 -1.57 3.84
CA VAL A 327 15.67 -0.21 3.58
C VAL A 327 14.49 0.73 3.35
N TYR A 328 14.62 1.97 3.85
CA TYR A 328 13.63 3.01 3.67
C TYR A 328 14.26 4.22 2.97
N ASN A 329 14.04 4.31 1.66
CA ASN A 329 14.61 5.36 0.81
C ASN A 329 13.54 6.29 0.22
N VAL A 330 12.40 6.47 0.89
CA VAL A 330 11.35 7.42 0.47
C VAL A 330 11.77 8.86 0.77
N THR A 331 12.26 9.07 1.99
CA THR A 331 12.82 10.37 2.41
C THR A 331 14.27 10.23 2.79
N PHE A 332 15.03 11.31 2.67
CA PHE A 332 16.46 11.26 2.95
C PHE A 332 17.04 12.58 3.49
N LYS A 333 18.20 12.47 4.12
CA LYS A 333 19.14 13.53 4.48
C LYS A 333 20.38 13.44 3.60
N SER A 334 21.03 14.58 3.31
CA SER A 334 22.27 14.59 2.52
C SER A 334 23.34 13.66 3.07
N GLY A 335 24.02 12.96 2.18
CA GLY A 335 25.13 12.05 2.47
C GLY A 335 25.06 10.78 1.62
N ASN A 336 26.09 9.96 1.73
CA ASN A 336 26.24 8.73 0.96
C ASN A 336 26.17 8.91 -0.58
N GLY A 337 26.61 10.09 -1.08
CA GLY A 337 26.59 10.41 -2.50
C GLY A 337 25.31 11.12 -2.98
N TYR A 338 24.30 11.26 -2.13
CA TYR A 338 23.02 11.92 -2.45
C TYR A 338 22.88 13.24 -1.69
N TYR A 339 22.37 14.27 -2.35
CA TYR A 339 22.31 15.62 -1.84
C TYR A 339 20.91 16.22 -1.99
N THR A 340 20.39 16.81 -0.91
CA THR A 340 19.03 17.36 -0.88
C THR A 340 18.77 18.49 -1.89
N PHE A 341 19.79 19.11 -2.44
CA PHE A 341 19.66 20.13 -3.50
C PHE A 341 19.71 19.56 -4.92
N LEU A 342 20.12 18.28 -5.12
CA LEU A 342 20.19 17.62 -6.43
C LEU A 342 19.15 16.51 -6.58
N ASP A 343 18.94 15.75 -5.50
CA ASP A 343 18.21 14.47 -5.56
C ASP A 343 16.83 14.55 -4.88
N THR A 344 16.39 15.76 -4.52
CA THR A 344 15.02 15.98 -4.00
C THR A 344 14.05 16.12 -5.16
N THR A 345 12.94 15.41 -5.07
CA THR A 345 11.77 15.56 -5.95
C THR A 345 11.34 17.01 -6.10
N ILE A 346 11.12 17.45 -7.31
CA ILE A 346 10.57 18.77 -7.66
C ILE A 346 9.07 18.63 -7.94
N ARG A 347 8.27 19.51 -7.35
CA ARG A 347 6.82 19.58 -7.52
C ARG A 347 6.45 20.30 -8.82
N ILE A 348 5.20 20.17 -9.27
CA ILE A 348 4.64 20.90 -10.42
C ILE A 348 4.79 22.43 -10.22
N SER A 349 4.70 22.93 -8.97
CA SER A 349 4.94 24.33 -8.63
C SER A 349 6.42 24.75 -8.66
N ASN A 350 7.31 23.92 -9.19
CA ASN A 350 8.76 24.14 -9.25
C ASN A 350 9.42 24.39 -7.89
N SER A 351 8.91 23.73 -6.85
CA SER A 351 9.45 23.78 -5.50
C SER A 351 9.92 22.40 -5.04
N TYR A 352 10.87 22.33 -4.09
CA TYR A 352 11.33 21.07 -3.51
C TYR A 352 10.22 20.41 -2.70
N SER A 353 10.01 19.11 -2.91
CA SER A 353 9.13 18.32 -2.07
C SER A 353 9.81 17.97 -0.75
N ARG A 354 9.19 18.38 0.35
CA ARG A 354 9.70 18.13 1.70
C ARG A 354 8.61 17.56 2.57
N GLN A 355 8.90 16.45 3.22
CA GLN A 355 8.01 15.84 4.19
C GLN A 355 8.14 16.57 5.53
N MET A 356 7.00 16.78 6.18
CA MET A 356 6.89 17.46 7.46
C MET A 356 6.50 16.44 8.54
N PHE A 357 6.96 16.69 9.75
CA PHE A 357 6.43 15.99 10.91
C PHE A 357 5.17 16.70 11.41
N TYR A 358 4.26 15.93 12.03
CA TYR A 358 3.07 16.48 12.65
C TYR A 358 3.19 16.40 14.17
N ASN A 359 2.69 17.43 14.84
CA ASN A 359 2.49 17.38 16.27
C ASN A 359 1.41 16.35 16.58
N LEU A 360 1.72 15.36 17.41
CA LEU A 360 0.82 14.24 17.70
C LEU A 360 -0.47 14.68 18.41
N SER A 361 -0.40 15.74 19.23
CA SER A 361 -1.56 16.23 19.98
C SER A 361 -2.51 17.09 19.16
N TYR A 362 -1.99 17.87 18.23
CA TYR A 362 -2.78 18.87 17.49
C TYR A 362 -2.99 18.49 16.03
N GLY A 363 -2.28 17.50 15.52
CA GLY A 363 -2.38 17.07 14.12
C GLY A 363 -1.92 18.12 13.09
N VAL A 364 -1.26 19.19 13.53
CA VAL A 364 -0.70 20.22 12.64
C VAL A 364 0.80 20.00 12.42
N GLN A 365 1.35 20.60 11.36
CA GLN A 365 2.78 20.50 11.08
C GLN A 365 3.62 21.00 12.27
N ASP A 366 4.61 20.19 12.67
CA ASP A 366 5.56 20.55 13.72
C ASP A 366 6.75 21.31 13.11
N THR A 367 6.71 22.63 13.20
CA THR A 367 7.77 23.51 12.67
C THR A 367 9.08 23.42 13.46
N ASN A 368 9.09 22.80 14.64
CA ASN A 368 10.31 22.59 15.44
C ASN A 368 11.13 21.39 14.93
N LYS A 369 10.50 20.45 14.24
CA LYS A 369 11.18 19.32 13.63
C LYS A 369 11.69 19.68 12.24
N LYS A 370 12.91 19.22 11.90
CA LYS A 370 13.50 19.43 10.57
C LYS A 370 12.75 18.62 9.53
N THR A 371 12.44 19.24 8.38
CA THR A 371 11.84 18.56 7.24
C THR A 371 12.78 17.52 6.63
N LEU A 372 12.21 16.47 6.06
CA LEU A 372 12.93 15.47 5.26
C LEU A 372 12.68 15.73 3.78
N SER A 373 13.69 15.55 2.96
CA SER A 373 13.56 15.65 1.50
C SER A 373 12.96 14.36 0.93
N LEU A 374 12.02 14.47 0.01
CA LEU A 374 11.49 13.32 -0.74
C LEU A 374 12.48 12.96 -1.84
N LEU A 375 12.94 11.72 -1.89
CA LEU A 375 13.93 11.27 -2.87
C LEU A 375 13.33 11.27 -4.28
N SER A 376 14.09 11.77 -5.26
CA SER A 376 13.67 11.75 -6.66
C SER A 376 13.60 10.32 -7.20
N PRO A 377 12.46 9.88 -7.80
CA PRO A 377 12.37 8.58 -8.46
C PRO A 377 13.40 8.37 -9.58
N GLY A 378 13.94 9.45 -10.14
CA GLY A 378 15.01 9.40 -11.13
C GLY A 378 16.31 8.79 -10.61
N THR A 379 16.49 8.66 -9.29
CA THR A 379 17.65 8.00 -8.66
C THR A 379 17.43 6.50 -8.43
N PHE A 380 16.21 6.00 -8.52
CA PHE A 380 15.85 4.65 -8.06
C PHE A 380 16.61 3.54 -8.78
N SER A 381 16.78 3.63 -10.09
CA SER A 381 17.52 2.60 -10.85
C SER A 381 18.95 2.42 -10.33
N GLU A 382 19.65 3.52 -10.01
CA GLU A 382 20.98 3.47 -9.41
C GLU A 382 20.95 2.94 -7.97
N VAL A 383 20.06 3.49 -7.13
CA VAL A 383 19.95 3.13 -5.71
C VAL A 383 19.67 1.64 -5.55
N TYR A 384 18.65 1.13 -6.23
CA TYR A 384 18.21 -0.25 -6.05
C TYR A 384 19.02 -1.27 -6.86
N GLY A 385 19.64 -0.86 -7.97
CA GLY A 385 20.64 -1.67 -8.66
C GLY A 385 21.88 -1.89 -7.80
N ASN A 386 22.36 -0.85 -7.12
CA ASN A 386 23.45 -0.96 -6.15
C ASN A 386 23.06 -1.79 -4.93
N LEU A 387 21.84 -1.58 -4.40
CA LEU A 387 21.32 -2.36 -3.27
C LEU A 387 21.29 -3.85 -3.60
N ALA A 388 20.65 -4.24 -4.70
CA ALA A 388 20.51 -5.63 -5.12
C ALA A 388 21.88 -6.30 -5.27
N SER A 389 22.84 -5.63 -5.94
CA SER A 389 24.21 -6.12 -6.09
C SER A 389 24.92 -6.28 -4.75
N ASN A 390 24.77 -5.33 -3.82
CA ASN A 390 25.44 -5.38 -2.53
C ASN A 390 24.83 -6.42 -1.60
N TYR A 391 23.49 -6.61 -1.63
CA TYR A 391 22.80 -7.66 -0.87
C TYR A 391 23.25 -9.06 -1.35
N SER A 392 23.26 -9.28 -2.66
CA SER A 392 23.72 -10.54 -3.23
C SER A 392 25.20 -10.83 -2.85
N LYS A 393 26.09 -9.82 -2.94
CA LYS A 393 27.50 -9.96 -2.51
C LYS A 393 27.64 -10.23 -1.00
N ALA A 394 26.74 -9.72 -0.20
CA ALA A 394 26.71 -9.98 1.24
C ALA A 394 26.12 -11.35 1.60
N GLY A 395 25.68 -12.14 0.61
CA GLY A 395 25.10 -13.46 0.81
C GLY A 395 23.68 -13.43 1.40
N LEU A 396 23.00 -12.29 1.30
CA LEU A 396 21.60 -12.16 1.70
C LEU A 396 20.70 -12.87 0.69
N LYS A 397 19.57 -13.42 1.16
CA LYS A 397 18.59 -14.13 0.34
C LYS A 397 17.33 -13.31 0.09
N GLY A 398 17.05 -12.34 0.96
CA GLY A 398 15.85 -11.51 0.89
C GLY A 398 16.15 -10.03 1.03
N ALA A 399 15.22 -9.20 0.59
CA ALA A 399 15.22 -7.75 0.74
C ALA A 399 13.80 -7.22 0.92
N SER A 400 13.66 -6.17 1.75
CA SER A 400 12.47 -5.33 1.78
C SER A 400 12.82 -3.91 1.35
N LEU A 401 11.99 -3.32 0.48
CA LEU A 401 12.15 -1.95 0.01
C LEU A 401 11.19 -0.98 0.75
N GLY A 402 10.67 -1.41 1.88
CA GLY A 402 9.70 -0.65 2.67
C GLY A 402 8.48 -0.24 1.84
N SER A 403 7.92 0.90 2.13
CA SER A 403 6.66 1.39 1.52
C SER A 403 6.72 1.71 0.02
N LEU A 404 7.85 1.51 -0.66
CA LEU A 404 7.93 1.68 -2.13
C LEU A 404 7.12 0.67 -2.91
N THR A 405 6.75 -0.46 -2.29
CA THR A 405 5.84 -1.44 -2.88
C THR A 405 4.37 -0.99 -2.88
N SER A 406 4.05 0.12 -2.22
CA SER A 406 2.69 0.66 -2.12
C SER A 406 2.58 2.18 -2.32
N THR A 407 3.69 2.87 -2.63
CA THR A 407 3.70 4.34 -2.71
C THR A 407 4.45 4.82 -3.95
N ILE A 408 3.79 5.64 -4.77
CA ILE A 408 4.35 6.26 -5.97
C ILE A 408 4.09 7.77 -5.98
N TRP A 409 5.00 8.53 -6.57
CA TRP A 409 4.88 9.99 -6.75
C TRP A 409 5.58 10.45 -8.03
N GLY A 410 5.28 11.65 -8.52
CA GLY A 410 5.95 12.23 -9.66
C GLY A 410 7.16 13.09 -9.27
N ASP A 411 8.06 13.35 -10.21
CA ASP A 411 9.15 14.34 -10.12
C ASP A 411 9.13 15.22 -11.36
N TYR A 412 8.70 16.44 -11.20
CA TYR A 412 8.48 17.40 -12.30
C TYR A 412 9.68 18.34 -12.51
N GLY A 413 10.82 18.02 -11.91
CA GLY A 413 12.08 18.70 -12.15
C GLY A 413 12.76 18.26 -13.45
N LYS A 414 14.08 18.13 -13.42
CA LYS A 414 14.88 17.73 -14.58
C LYS A 414 14.46 16.38 -15.17
N GLN A 415 14.01 15.44 -14.33
CA GLN A 415 13.60 14.10 -14.76
C GLN A 415 12.23 14.10 -15.44
N ASN A 416 11.37 15.03 -15.09
CA ASN A 416 10.01 15.20 -15.62
C ASN A 416 9.19 13.90 -15.67
N MET A 417 9.18 13.18 -14.55
CA MET A 417 8.53 11.87 -14.39
C MET A 417 7.14 12.02 -13.79
N GLY A 418 6.14 11.42 -14.41
CA GLY A 418 4.83 11.22 -13.81
C GLY A 418 4.80 10.02 -12.85
N ARG A 419 3.66 9.78 -12.19
CA ARG A 419 3.47 8.64 -11.28
C ARG A 419 3.56 7.29 -12.02
N ASP A 420 3.08 7.19 -13.27
CA ASP A 420 3.21 5.98 -14.09
C ASP A 420 4.68 5.70 -14.48
N ASP A 421 5.47 6.76 -14.72
CA ASP A 421 6.92 6.61 -14.98
C ASP A 421 7.62 6.07 -13.72
N THR A 422 7.27 6.60 -12.55
CA THR A 422 7.80 6.09 -11.26
C THR A 422 7.40 4.64 -11.04
N LYS A 423 6.14 4.27 -11.28
CA LYS A 423 5.65 2.89 -11.19
C LYS A 423 6.51 1.97 -12.08
N THR A 424 6.71 2.32 -13.33
CA THR A 424 7.52 1.55 -14.30
C THR A 424 8.98 1.44 -13.84
N THR A 425 9.54 2.52 -13.30
CA THR A 425 10.90 2.52 -12.73
C THR A 425 11.00 1.57 -11.53
N LEU A 426 10.04 1.61 -10.60
CA LEU A 426 10.00 0.71 -9.45
C LEU A 426 9.87 -0.77 -9.88
N GLN A 427 9.01 -1.06 -10.86
CA GLN A 427 8.91 -2.42 -11.42
C GLN A 427 10.24 -2.92 -12.00
N SER A 428 11.02 -2.02 -12.63
CA SER A 428 12.37 -2.35 -13.09
C SER A 428 13.33 -2.60 -11.93
N CYS A 429 13.20 -1.84 -10.83
CA CYS A 429 13.99 -2.07 -9.61
C CYS A 429 13.66 -3.41 -8.96
N TYR A 430 12.37 -3.78 -8.85
CA TYR A 430 11.97 -5.08 -8.31
C TYR A 430 12.49 -6.23 -9.17
N ARG A 431 12.46 -6.08 -10.50
CA ARG A 431 13.05 -7.05 -11.41
C ARG A 431 14.55 -7.23 -11.16
N ALA A 432 15.30 -6.13 -11.00
CA ALA A 432 16.72 -6.18 -10.68
C ALA A 432 17.00 -6.90 -9.34
N VAL A 433 16.16 -6.69 -8.32
CA VAL A 433 16.23 -7.43 -7.05
C VAL A 433 16.03 -8.93 -7.29
N LYS A 434 14.99 -9.32 -8.03
CA LYS A 434 14.71 -10.73 -8.37
C LYS A 434 15.82 -11.36 -9.20
N GLU A 435 16.33 -10.67 -10.21
CA GLU A 435 17.44 -11.14 -11.07
C GLU A 435 18.75 -11.31 -10.32
N SER A 436 18.93 -10.60 -9.18
CA SER A 436 20.05 -10.78 -8.28
C SER A 436 19.92 -12.00 -7.34
N GLY A 437 18.87 -12.80 -7.50
CA GLY A 437 18.58 -14.01 -6.71
C GLY A 437 17.97 -13.72 -5.34
N LEU A 438 17.44 -12.51 -5.12
CA LEU A 438 16.82 -12.11 -3.86
C LEU A 438 15.31 -12.36 -3.89
N SER A 439 14.77 -12.85 -2.78
CA SER A 439 13.34 -12.80 -2.48
C SER A 439 12.93 -11.38 -2.10
N LEU A 440 11.75 -10.93 -2.53
CA LEU A 440 11.23 -9.59 -2.23
C LEU A 440 10.04 -9.70 -1.27
N LEU A 441 10.20 -9.11 -0.07
CA LEU A 441 9.11 -8.86 0.84
C LEU A 441 8.59 -7.44 0.59
N ALA A 442 7.30 -7.34 0.31
CA ALA A 442 6.60 -6.08 0.15
C ALA A 442 5.97 -5.66 1.49
N ASP A 443 6.30 -4.45 1.94
CA ASP A 443 5.65 -3.79 3.07
C ASP A 443 4.40 -3.08 2.57
N THR A 444 3.25 -3.58 2.87
CA THR A 444 1.94 -3.27 2.27
C THR A 444 2.04 -3.18 0.74
N CYS A 445 1.46 -4.11 0.00
CA CYS A 445 1.69 -4.23 -1.44
C CYS A 445 0.56 -3.63 -2.26
N ALA A 446 0.88 -2.85 -3.28
CA ALA A 446 -0.05 -2.41 -4.31
C ALA A 446 0.06 -3.28 -5.58
N ALA A 447 -0.99 -3.33 -6.38
CA ALA A 447 -1.10 -4.24 -7.51
C ALA A 447 0.07 -4.17 -8.50
N TYR A 448 0.68 -3.02 -8.69
CA TYR A 448 1.86 -2.88 -9.56
C TYR A 448 3.10 -3.64 -9.06
N ALA A 449 3.14 -4.03 -7.78
CA ALA A 449 4.24 -4.77 -7.19
C ALA A 449 3.92 -6.28 -7.00
N PHE A 450 2.66 -6.71 -7.08
CA PHE A 450 2.26 -8.13 -6.90
C PHE A 450 3.09 -9.13 -7.73
N PRO A 451 3.39 -8.88 -9.02
CA PRO A 451 4.16 -9.84 -9.83
C PRO A 451 5.57 -10.14 -9.28
N TYR A 452 6.11 -9.25 -8.47
CA TYR A 452 7.48 -9.31 -7.96
C TYR A 452 7.55 -9.74 -6.49
N ALA A 453 6.47 -9.55 -5.73
CA ALA A 453 6.43 -9.88 -4.31
C ALA A 453 6.43 -11.40 -4.09
N ASP A 454 7.30 -11.89 -3.22
CA ASP A 454 7.28 -13.28 -2.76
C ASP A 454 6.49 -13.41 -1.47
N ARG A 455 6.47 -12.34 -0.67
CA ARG A 455 5.70 -12.22 0.58
C ARG A 455 5.21 -10.79 0.74
N ILE A 456 4.15 -10.62 1.52
CA ILE A 456 3.61 -9.30 1.87
C ILE A 456 3.49 -9.22 3.38
N SER A 457 4.02 -8.16 3.98
CA SER A 457 3.74 -7.80 5.38
C SER A 457 2.73 -6.66 5.45
N ASP A 458 2.11 -6.51 6.62
CA ASP A 458 1.28 -5.36 6.96
C ASP A 458 0.12 -5.09 5.99
N VAL A 459 -0.60 -6.16 5.55
CA VAL A 459 -1.80 -5.95 4.73
C VAL A 459 -2.91 -5.25 5.52
N PRO A 460 -3.69 -4.36 4.89
CA PRO A 460 -4.76 -3.63 5.58
C PRO A 460 -5.86 -4.60 6.05
N LEU A 461 -6.28 -4.48 7.30
CA LEU A 461 -7.33 -5.32 7.89
C LEU A 461 -8.71 -4.63 7.93
N GLN A 462 -8.77 -3.34 7.60
CA GLN A 462 -9.98 -2.52 7.61
C GLN A 462 -9.96 -1.50 6.47
N SER A 463 -11.09 -0.87 6.21
CA SER A 463 -11.19 0.27 5.29
C SER A 463 -10.82 1.59 6.00
N SER A 464 -10.83 2.70 5.24
CA SER A 464 -10.69 4.04 5.81
C SER A 464 -11.88 4.52 6.65
N GLY A 465 -12.99 3.78 6.68
CA GLY A 465 -14.18 4.12 7.45
C GLY A 465 -14.88 5.42 6.99
N PHE A 466 -14.96 5.67 5.69
CA PHE A 466 -15.72 6.83 5.19
C PHE A 466 -17.20 6.74 5.56
N ASP A 467 -17.81 7.87 5.88
CA ASP A 467 -19.24 7.95 6.27
C ASP A 467 -20.20 7.28 5.27
N VAL A 468 -19.83 7.28 3.99
CA VAL A 468 -20.66 6.67 2.93
C VAL A 468 -20.55 5.14 2.91
N PHE A 469 -19.55 4.54 3.55
CA PHE A 469 -19.40 3.08 3.62
C PHE A 469 -20.46 2.48 4.56
N ASP A 470 -20.96 1.31 4.18
CA ASP A 470 -21.95 0.57 4.98
C ASP A 470 -21.35 -0.62 5.72
N GLU A 471 -20.28 -1.22 5.16
CA GLU A 471 -19.72 -2.46 5.64
C GLU A 471 -18.27 -2.62 5.15
N ASP A 472 -17.37 -3.11 6.01
CA ASP A 472 -16.04 -3.55 5.62
C ASP A 472 -16.08 -4.99 5.12
N VAL A 473 -15.29 -5.28 4.09
CA VAL A 473 -15.13 -6.63 3.55
C VAL A 473 -13.64 -6.93 3.32
N PRO A 474 -13.18 -8.18 3.51
CA PRO A 474 -11.78 -8.53 3.33
C PRO A 474 -11.41 -8.72 1.84
N PHE A 475 -11.73 -7.73 1.00
CA PHE A 475 -11.57 -7.83 -0.45
C PHE A 475 -10.11 -8.01 -0.86
N TYR A 476 -9.18 -7.29 -0.21
CA TYR A 476 -7.74 -7.42 -0.47
C TYR A 476 -7.27 -8.86 -0.21
N GLN A 477 -7.66 -9.43 0.92
CA GLN A 477 -7.32 -10.79 1.31
C GLN A 477 -7.98 -11.82 0.39
N LEU A 478 -9.25 -11.63 0.04
CA LEU A 478 -9.95 -12.50 -0.91
C LEU A 478 -9.23 -12.58 -2.26
N VAL A 479 -8.67 -11.47 -2.73
CA VAL A 479 -7.90 -11.44 -3.97
C VAL A 479 -6.59 -12.18 -3.84
N LEU A 480 -5.86 -12.08 -2.74
CA LEU A 480 -4.47 -12.57 -2.62
C LEU A 480 -4.32 -13.92 -1.92
N HIS A 481 -5.33 -14.36 -1.16
CA HIS A 481 -5.23 -15.60 -0.38
C HIS A 481 -4.92 -16.81 -1.28
N GLY A 482 -3.87 -17.57 -0.88
CA GLY A 482 -3.37 -18.70 -1.65
C GLY A 482 -2.60 -18.33 -2.93
N ILE A 483 -2.38 -17.02 -3.19
CA ILE A 483 -1.55 -16.55 -4.30
C ILE A 483 -0.19 -16.06 -3.77
N ILE A 484 -0.18 -15.14 -2.83
CA ILE A 484 1.04 -14.61 -2.20
C ILE A 484 0.87 -14.75 -0.68
N PRO A 485 1.81 -15.35 0.05
CA PRO A 485 1.75 -15.39 1.52
C PRO A 485 1.78 -13.97 2.11
N TYR A 486 0.96 -13.73 3.13
CA TYR A 486 0.89 -12.40 3.73
C TYR A 486 0.63 -12.43 5.25
N SER A 487 1.05 -11.37 5.94
CA SER A 487 0.67 -11.08 7.31
C SER A 487 -0.24 -9.85 7.41
N GLY A 488 -1.02 -9.78 8.46
CA GLY A 488 -1.73 -8.55 8.85
C GLY A 488 -0.81 -7.53 9.49
N THR A 489 -1.40 -6.46 10.01
CA THR A 489 -0.72 -5.49 10.86
C THR A 489 -0.25 -6.13 12.16
N ALA A 490 0.81 -5.58 12.77
CA ALA A 490 1.36 -6.13 14.00
C ALA A 490 0.32 -6.16 15.13
N ILE A 491 0.07 -7.35 15.69
CA ILE A 491 -0.96 -7.61 16.69
C ILE A 491 -0.70 -6.77 17.95
N ASN A 492 0.55 -6.68 18.38
CA ASN A 492 0.95 -5.90 19.56
C ASN A 492 0.99 -4.38 19.32
N ALA A 493 0.85 -3.92 18.09
CA ALA A 493 0.70 -2.50 17.75
C ALA A 493 -0.76 -2.02 17.83
N SER A 494 -1.72 -2.95 17.87
CA SER A 494 -3.13 -2.62 18.00
C SER A 494 -3.51 -2.21 19.42
N ALA A 495 -4.42 -1.24 19.55
CA ALA A 495 -5.02 -0.89 20.86
C ALA A 495 -5.86 -2.04 21.45
N ASP A 496 -6.41 -2.89 20.58
CA ASP A 496 -7.11 -4.13 20.92
C ASP A 496 -6.40 -5.31 20.23
N SER A 497 -5.38 -5.84 20.90
CA SER A 497 -4.56 -6.93 20.37
C SER A 497 -5.35 -8.24 20.20
N HIS A 498 -6.35 -8.49 21.07
CA HIS A 498 -7.18 -9.67 20.97
C HIS A 498 -8.05 -9.63 19.70
N ASN A 499 -8.71 -8.51 19.44
CA ASN A 499 -9.50 -8.35 18.23
C ASN A 499 -8.63 -8.35 16.95
N ALA A 500 -7.44 -7.72 17.00
CA ALA A 500 -6.47 -7.77 15.89
C ALA A 500 -6.05 -9.21 15.58
N PHE A 501 -5.81 -10.02 16.59
CA PHE A 501 -5.50 -11.45 16.44
C PHE A 501 -6.65 -12.23 15.81
N LEU A 502 -7.89 -12.06 16.31
CA LEU A 502 -9.06 -12.71 15.74
C LEU A 502 -9.31 -12.29 14.28
N THR A 503 -9.10 -11.02 13.97
CA THR A 503 -9.21 -10.49 12.60
C THR A 503 -8.15 -11.09 11.68
N SER A 504 -6.92 -11.25 12.15
CA SER A 504 -5.87 -11.93 11.38
C SER A 504 -6.25 -13.37 11.04
N ILE A 505 -6.80 -14.13 12.00
CA ILE A 505 -7.31 -15.48 11.75
C ILE A 505 -8.44 -15.45 10.70
N ALA A 506 -9.42 -14.57 10.89
CA ALA A 506 -10.60 -14.48 10.04
C ALA A 506 -10.26 -14.13 8.58
N THR A 507 -9.21 -13.33 8.38
CA THR A 507 -8.77 -12.86 7.06
C THR A 507 -7.66 -13.68 6.44
N GLY A 508 -7.26 -14.78 7.08
CA GLY A 508 -6.22 -15.68 6.58
C GLY A 508 -4.81 -15.10 6.67
N CYS A 509 -4.58 -14.06 7.47
CA CYS A 509 -3.27 -13.48 7.69
C CYS A 509 -2.40 -14.35 8.60
N ASN A 510 -1.12 -14.42 8.29
CA ASN A 510 -0.13 -14.87 9.26
C ASN A 510 0.01 -13.88 10.42
N PRO A 511 0.28 -14.32 11.65
CA PRO A 511 0.46 -13.43 12.79
C PRO A 511 1.72 -12.57 12.62
N ALA A 512 1.63 -11.29 12.97
CA ALA A 512 2.73 -10.34 12.90
C ALA A 512 2.94 -9.63 14.24
N TYR A 513 4.20 -9.36 14.56
CA TYR A 513 4.60 -8.66 15.78
C TYR A 513 5.76 -7.70 15.49
N ASP A 514 5.67 -6.51 16.08
CA ASP A 514 6.76 -5.53 16.11
C ASP A 514 7.52 -5.65 17.42
N MET A 515 8.85 -5.77 17.36
CA MET A 515 9.64 -5.95 18.58
C MET A 515 10.91 -5.10 18.60
N ILE A 516 11.22 -4.61 19.80
CA ILE A 516 12.52 -4.07 20.17
C ILE A 516 13.02 -4.80 21.42
N TYR A 517 14.33 -4.91 21.55
CA TYR A 517 14.95 -5.49 22.77
C TYR A 517 15.01 -4.48 23.91
N ALA A 518 15.27 -3.21 23.59
CA ALA A 518 15.24 -2.11 24.54
C ALA A 518 13.82 -1.90 25.09
N GLU A 519 13.74 -1.24 26.24
CA GLU A 519 12.44 -0.84 26.77
C GLU A 519 11.71 0.12 25.85
N ALA A 520 10.37 0.01 25.74
CA ALA A 520 9.55 0.90 24.90
C ALA A 520 9.76 2.39 25.25
N SER A 521 10.04 2.72 26.51
CA SER A 521 10.39 4.06 26.95
C SER A 521 11.67 4.62 26.30
N ASP A 522 12.54 3.77 25.78
CA ASP A 522 13.76 4.19 25.07
C ASP A 522 13.49 4.75 23.67
N LEU A 523 12.32 4.48 23.10
CA LEU A 523 11.85 5.09 21.84
C LEU A 523 11.54 6.58 21.98
N LYS A 524 11.28 7.06 23.21
CA LYS A 524 10.99 8.48 23.46
C LYS A 524 12.18 9.35 23.06
N ASP A 525 11.89 10.49 22.44
CA ASP A 525 12.87 11.46 21.92
C ASP A 525 13.79 10.89 20.80
N THR A 526 13.33 9.86 20.11
CA THR A 526 13.99 9.28 18.92
C THR A 526 13.24 9.68 17.64
N ASP A 527 13.78 9.33 16.48
CA ASP A 527 13.08 9.41 15.19
C ASP A 527 12.05 8.27 14.99
N LEU A 528 11.98 7.34 15.94
CA LEU A 528 10.97 6.29 16.06
C LEU A 528 9.94 6.59 17.16
N ASP A 529 9.83 7.82 17.63
CA ASP A 529 8.96 8.21 18.74
C ASP A 529 7.45 7.94 18.46
N SER A 530 7.04 7.89 17.20
CA SER A 530 5.68 7.52 16.81
C SER A 530 5.29 6.09 17.22
N TYR A 531 6.26 5.21 17.35
CA TYR A 531 6.05 3.83 17.79
C TYR A 531 5.91 3.69 19.31
N TYR A 532 6.33 4.69 20.09
CA TYR A 532 6.25 4.66 21.55
C TYR A 532 4.82 4.44 22.06
N TYR A 533 3.83 4.99 21.37
CA TYR A 533 2.42 4.92 21.77
C TYR A 533 1.71 3.65 21.29
N SER A 534 2.29 2.91 20.37
CA SER A 534 1.72 1.70 19.78
C SER A 534 2.42 0.40 20.19
N HIS A 535 3.63 0.49 20.74
CA HIS A 535 4.43 -0.68 21.12
C HIS A 535 4.73 -0.62 22.62
N TYR A 536 3.89 -1.30 23.42
CA TYR A 536 4.00 -1.31 24.88
C TYR A 536 4.65 -2.57 25.44
N ALA A 537 4.69 -3.63 24.64
CA ALA A 537 5.15 -4.92 25.13
C ALA A 537 6.66 -5.02 25.00
N PHE A 538 7.29 -5.44 26.09
CA PHE A 538 8.64 -5.99 26.02
C PHE A 538 8.61 -7.23 25.15
N TRP A 539 9.72 -7.52 24.46
CA TRP A 539 9.81 -8.71 23.63
C TRP A 539 9.50 -10.00 24.41
N THR A 540 9.84 -10.06 25.70
CA THR A 540 9.54 -11.19 26.58
C THR A 540 8.05 -11.44 26.76
N ASP A 541 7.25 -10.37 26.89
CA ASP A 541 5.80 -10.50 27.07
C ASP A 541 5.14 -10.90 25.75
N THR A 542 5.60 -10.33 24.64
CA THR A 542 5.15 -10.69 23.30
C THR A 542 5.56 -12.12 22.96
N ALA A 543 6.78 -12.53 23.29
CA ALA A 543 7.26 -13.89 23.10
C ALA A 543 6.43 -14.93 23.87
N ALA A 544 5.87 -14.58 25.02
CA ALA A 544 4.97 -15.47 25.78
C ALA A 544 3.61 -15.69 25.09
N ALA A 545 3.12 -14.71 24.31
CA ALA A 545 1.83 -14.81 23.61
C ALA A 545 1.95 -15.37 22.17
N ALA A 546 3.08 -15.16 21.51
CA ALA A 546 3.27 -15.52 20.11
C ALA A 546 3.11 -17.02 19.79
N PRO A 547 3.59 -17.99 20.62
CA PRO A 547 3.38 -19.41 20.36
C PRO A 547 1.91 -19.83 20.37
N GLU A 548 1.07 -19.22 21.21
CA GLU A 548 -0.37 -19.49 21.24
C GLU A 548 -1.02 -19.01 19.93
N ALA A 549 -0.66 -17.83 19.45
CA ALA A 549 -1.13 -17.29 18.18
C ALA A 549 -0.74 -18.19 17.01
N ALA A 550 0.50 -18.64 16.94
CA ALA A 550 0.99 -19.54 15.90
C ALA A 550 0.27 -20.91 15.96
N TYR A 551 0.03 -21.45 17.14
CA TYR A 551 -0.67 -22.72 17.31
C TYR A 551 -2.13 -22.63 16.83
N ILE A 552 -2.87 -21.60 17.22
CA ILE A 552 -4.27 -21.41 16.81
C ILE A 552 -4.36 -21.23 15.30
N ARG A 553 -3.44 -20.46 14.71
CA ARG A 553 -3.38 -20.27 13.27
C ARG A 553 -3.14 -21.60 12.54
N SER A 554 -2.14 -22.35 12.95
CA SER A 554 -1.81 -23.66 12.38
C SER A 554 -2.96 -24.65 12.50
N ALA A 555 -3.66 -24.69 13.64
CA ALA A 555 -4.83 -25.52 13.82
C ALA A 555 -6.01 -25.10 12.91
N SER A 556 -6.08 -23.83 12.53
CA SER A 556 -7.13 -23.31 11.64
C SER A 556 -6.78 -23.42 10.15
N ASP A 557 -5.52 -23.62 9.79
CA ASP A 557 -5.06 -23.63 8.39
C ASP A 557 -5.66 -24.76 7.55
N SER A 558 -5.90 -25.93 8.13
CA SER A 558 -6.64 -27.00 7.45
C SER A 558 -8.09 -26.63 7.10
N LEU A 559 -8.62 -25.60 7.72
CA LEU A 559 -9.95 -25.04 7.48
C LEU A 559 -9.90 -23.86 6.49
N HIS A 560 -8.72 -23.27 6.28
CA HIS A 560 -8.56 -21.95 5.63
C HIS A 560 -8.78 -21.90 4.14
N SER A 561 -8.41 -22.91 3.38
CA SER A 561 -8.73 -22.97 1.93
C SER A 561 -10.24 -22.91 1.66
N TRP A 562 -11.04 -23.13 2.68
CA TRP A 562 -12.49 -23.11 2.65
C TRP A 562 -13.11 -21.87 3.29
N LEU A 563 -12.43 -21.20 4.22
CA LEU A 563 -13.03 -20.24 5.14
C LEU A 563 -13.25 -18.86 4.57
N ILE A 564 -12.38 -18.37 3.67
CA ILE A 564 -12.53 -17.03 3.10
C ILE A 564 -13.78 -16.92 2.23
N SER A 565 -14.21 -18.02 1.59
CA SER A 565 -15.46 -18.05 0.85
C SER A 565 -16.72 -18.11 1.71
N SER A 566 -16.59 -18.23 3.03
CA SER A 566 -17.71 -18.51 3.94
C SER A 566 -17.76 -17.61 5.17
N VAL A 567 -16.90 -16.60 5.28
CA VAL A 567 -16.92 -15.63 6.39
C VAL A 567 -18.01 -14.60 6.14
N MET A 568 -19.04 -14.62 6.97
CA MET A 568 -20.06 -13.59 7.02
C MET A 568 -19.87 -12.75 8.28
N TRP A 569 -19.64 -11.46 8.10
CA TRP A 569 -19.66 -10.48 9.17
C TRP A 569 -21.12 -10.16 9.52
N GLY A 570 -21.60 -10.63 10.65
CA GLY A 570 -22.92 -10.26 11.14
C GLY A 570 -22.82 -9.17 12.21
N ALA A 571 -23.88 -8.43 12.43
CA ALA A 571 -23.98 -7.34 13.43
C ALA A 571 -23.70 -7.78 14.89
N THR A 572 -23.51 -9.06 15.15
CA THR A 572 -23.33 -9.65 16.50
C THR A 572 -22.11 -10.56 16.63
N GLY A 573 -21.22 -10.63 15.66
CA GLY A 573 -20.00 -11.43 15.76
C GLY A 573 -19.55 -12.10 14.46
N LEU A 574 -18.34 -12.61 14.46
CA LEU A 574 -17.77 -13.40 13.38
C LEU A 574 -18.34 -14.82 13.44
N SER A 575 -19.07 -15.24 12.40
CA SER A 575 -19.55 -16.62 12.29
C SER A 575 -18.78 -17.37 11.21
N ILE A 576 -18.04 -18.40 11.58
CA ILE A 576 -17.30 -19.27 10.68
C ILE A 576 -18.18 -20.50 10.37
N PHE A 577 -18.56 -20.67 9.10
CA PHE A 577 -19.30 -21.83 8.65
C PHE A 577 -18.37 -22.81 7.94
N THR A 578 -18.34 -24.05 8.35
CA THR A 578 -17.72 -25.13 7.58
C THR A 578 -18.79 -25.83 6.76
N SER A 579 -18.57 -25.99 5.46
CA SER A 579 -19.50 -26.68 4.56
C SER A 579 -19.48 -28.19 4.67
N ALA A 580 -18.65 -28.75 5.55
CA ALA A 580 -18.64 -30.19 5.81
C ALA A 580 -19.78 -30.55 6.78
N SER A 581 -20.66 -31.41 6.34
CA SER A 581 -21.90 -31.85 7.01
C SER A 581 -21.72 -32.50 8.38
N SER A 582 -20.56 -32.44 9.02
CA SER A 582 -20.25 -33.10 10.29
C SER A 582 -19.31 -32.33 11.23
N SER A 583 -18.99 -31.04 10.97
CA SER A 583 -18.08 -30.27 11.82
C SER A 583 -18.82 -29.29 12.74
N PRO A 584 -18.37 -29.09 13.99
CA PRO A 584 -19.05 -28.23 14.93
C PRO A 584 -18.96 -26.76 14.51
N ARG A 585 -20.05 -26.03 14.73
CA ARG A 585 -20.11 -24.57 14.62
C ARG A 585 -19.17 -23.96 15.66
N VAL A 586 -18.19 -23.19 15.23
CA VAL A 586 -17.41 -22.34 16.12
C VAL A 586 -17.96 -20.93 16.01
N THR A 587 -18.62 -20.46 17.03
CA THR A 587 -19.05 -19.07 17.16
C THR A 587 -18.08 -18.40 18.13
N LEU A 588 -17.31 -17.44 17.65
CA LEU A 588 -16.46 -16.62 18.49
C LEU A 588 -17.23 -15.34 18.83
N PRO A 589 -17.61 -15.12 20.11
CA PRO A 589 -18.21 -13.85 20.48
C PRO A 589 -17.15 -12.74 20.38
N LEU A 590 -17.48 -11.67 19.66
CA LEU A 590 -16.74 -10.42 19.75
C LEU A 590 -17.11 -9.79 21.10
N ALA A 591 -16.12 -9.62 21.98
CA ALA A 591 -16.28 -8.91 23.23
C ALA A 591 -16.21 -7.40 23.04
#